data_094b24960f1a8509ea52146e097bbd7b
#
_entry.id   094b24960f1a8509ea52146e097bbd7b
#
_cell.length_a   1.000
_cell.length_b   1.000
_cell.length_c   1.000
_cell.angle_alpha   90.00
_cell.angle_beta   90.00
_cell.angle_gamma   90.00
#
_symmetry.space_group_name_H-M   'P 1'
#
loop_
_entity.id
_entity.type
_entity.pdbx_description
1 polymer ?
#
loop_
_entity_poly.entity_id
_entity_poly.type
_entity_poly.pdbx_seq_one_letter_code
_entity_poly.pdbx_strand_id
1 'polypeptide(L)'
;MASRTTAQFDGEGRAAAGAARNSGYGYGRVNYSSDDWFNIAELEVIGANFANDNGFVPQAGTIKSDLELNRRTGARDLGLFEAYETELHLGLHEIRTLSHETVQRWLRPGFWFYAGRQTRYAADFGFDRQRGRAGAALHKVPAAHMSFESTPSSWLVKLKGELTLGRQLDVEADQVGRGGSLELEANLRFPLPGGWSLESDHRWNRAWVKHRALQDFSDAGWRWVGTLHATPRDALRVIVQNTSSERQDLAPQLLEPWSERYRHRSLLYKRSTRHDRVVSVGATTDANGALPGSSKGLTLKVQWGI
;
A
#
# COMPACT_ATOMS: atom_id res chain seq x y z
N MET A 1 -22.72 7.23 -29.58
CA MET A 1 -21.69 7.07 -28.54
C MET A 1 -21.54 8.39 -27.80
N ALA A 2 -21.75 8.40 -26.50
CA ALA A 2 -21.62 9.62 -25.69
C ALA A 2 -20.26 9.61 -25.00
N SER A 3 -19.40 10.60 -25.25
CA SER A 3 -18.22 10.84 -24.44
C SER A 3 -18.59 11.72 -23.25
N ARG A 4 -18.04 11.45 -22.07
CA ARG A 4 -18.27 12.24 -20.86
C ARG A 4 -16.93 12.78 -20.35
N THR A 5 -16.87 14.11 -20.19
CA THR A 5 -15.75 14.78 -19.51
C THR A 5 -16.28 15.35 -18.21
N THR A 6 -15.60 15.07 -17.11
CA THR A 6 -15.88 15.67 -15.80
C THR A 6 -14.61 16.34 -15.29
N ALA A 7 -14.78 17.53 -14.69
CA ALA A 7 -13.70 18.27 -14.05
C ALA A 7 -14.10 18.54 -12.60
N GLN A 8 -13.16 18.36 -11.69
CA GLN A 8 -13.31 18.68 -10.28
C GLN A 8 -12.17 19.61 -9.87
N PHE A 9 -12.52 20.68 -9.15
CA PHE A 9 -11.56 21.64 -8.61
C PHE A 9 -11.90 21.87 -7.14
N ASP A 10 -10.93 21.57 -6.29
CA ASP A 10 -11.02 21.80 -4.84
C ASP A 10 -9.86 22.68 -4.40
N GLY A 11 -10.11 23.60 -3.51
CA GLY A 11 -9.10 24.50 -2.95
C GLY A 11 -9.41 24.81 -1.50
N GLU A 12 -8.45 24.60 -0.62
CA GLU A 12 -8.51 25.00 0.76
C GLU A 12 -7.27 25.84 1.13
N GLY A 13 -7.47 26.92 1.89
CA GLY A 13 -6.41 27.77 2.41
C GLY A 13 -6.48 27.83 3.92
N ARG A 14 -5.44 27.36 4.64
CA ARG A 14 -5.26 27.59 6.06
C ARG A 14 -3.81 27.99 6.37
N ALA A 15 -3.66 28.97 7.24
CA ALA A 15 -2.37 29.28 7.85
C ALA A 15 -2.21 28.38 9.09
N ALA A 16 -1.06 27.69 9.22
CA ALA A 16 -0.73 26.99 10.45
C ALA A 16 -0.57 28.02 11.60
N ALA A 17 -1.12 27.70 12.76
CA ALA A 17 -1.02 28.57 13.93
C ALA A 17 0.46 28.81 14.28
N GLY A 18 0.91 30.07 14.22
CA GLY A 18 2.29 30.49 14.47
C GLY A 18 3.17 30.73 13.24
N ALA A 19 2.73 30.42 12.02
CA ALA A 19 3.47 30.75 10.80
C ALA A 19 2.89 32.01 10.14
N ALA A 20 3.69 33.04 9.99
CA ALA A 20 3.30 34.30 9.36
C ALA A 20 3.18 34.24 7.83
N ARG A 21 3.05 33.06 7.24
CA ARG A 21 2.97 32.85 5.79
C ARG A 21 1.71 32.05 5.44
N ASN A 22 0.92 32.62 4.53
CA ASN A 22 -0.21 31.91 3.92
C ASN A 22 0.28 30.67 3.19
N SER A 23 -0.35 29.55 3.47
CA SER A 23 -0.10 28.30 2.80
C SER A 23 -1.44 27.70 2.38
N GLY A 24 -1.54 27.24 1.14
CA GLY A 24 -2.77 26.75 0.56
C GLY A 24 -2.63 25.34 0.01
N TYR A 25 -3.77 24.71 -0.20
CA TYR A 25 -3.93 23.48 -0.93
C TYR A 25 -4.80 23.76 -2.15
N GLY A 26 -4.42 23.22 -3.30
CA GLY A 26 -5.19 23.29 -4.54
C GLY A 26 -5.19 21.92 -5.22
N TYR A 27 -6.35 21.49 -5.68
CA TYR A 27 -6.52 20.23 -6.40
C TYR A 27 -7.43 20.45 -7.62
N GLY A 28 -7.02 19.87 -8.75
CA GLY A 28 -7.81 19.84 -9.96
C GLY A 28 -7.75 18.47 -10.62
N ARG A 29 -8.90 17.98 -11.07
CA ARG A 29 -9.02 16.69 -11.78
C ARG A 29 -9.92 16.81 -12.97
N VAL A 30 -9.49 16.24 -14.09
CA VAL A 30 -10.27 16.10 -15.33
C VAL A 30 -10.34 14.62 -15.68
N ASN A 31 -11.54 14.11 -15.89
CA ASN A 31 -11.78 12.75 -16.34
C ASN A 31 -12.44 12.81 -17.73
N TYR A 32 -11.93 12.03 -18.66
CA TYR A 32 -12.55 11.77 -19.94
C TYR A 32 -12.90 10.29 -20.04
N SER A 33 -14.13 9.96 -20.38
CA SER A 33 -14.59 8.58 -20.55
C SER A 33 -15.44 8.46 -21.82
N SER A 34 -15.12 7.45 -22.62
CA SER A 34 -15.89 7.00 -23.76
C SER A 34 -15.92 5.47 -23.76
N ASP A 35 -16.48 4.85 -24.81
CA ASP A 35 -16.47 3.40 -24.94
C ASP A 35 -15.05 2.84 -25.06
N ASP A 36 -14.16 3.55 -25.76
CA ASP A 36 -12.80 3.09 -26.05
C ASP A 36 -11.73 3.68 -25.13
N TRP A 37 -12.03 4.76 -24.41
CA TRP A 37 -11.03 5.49 -23.65
C TRP A 37 -11.50 5.83 -22.24
N PHE A 38 -10.57 5.74 -21.31
CA PHE A 38 -10.73 6.24 -19.96
C PHE A 38 -9.46 6.95 -19.52
N ASN A 39 -9.48 8.27 -19.48
CA ASN A 39 -8.29 9.08 -19.21
C ASN A 39 -8.53 9.98 -17.99
N ILE A 40 -7.49 10.17 -17.19
CA ILE A 40 -7.50 11.00 -15.99
C ILE A 40 -6.29 11.93 -16.04
N ALA A 41 -6.52 13.21 -15.76
CA ALA A 41 -5.45 14.17 -15.47
C ALA A 41 -5.71 14.82 -14.11
N GLU A 42 -4.68 14.85 -13.25
CA GLU A 42 -4.73 15.42 -11.91
C GLU A 42 -3.58 16.39 -11.69
N LEU A 43 -3.87 17.47 -11.00
CA LEU A 43 -2.88 18.41 -10.48
C LEU A 43 -3.19 18.73 -9.02
N GLU A 44 -2.19 18.56 -8.17
CA GLU A 44 -2.25 18.87 -6.75
C GLU A 44 -1.11 19.82 -6.38
N VAL A 45 -1.41 20.89 -5.67
CA VAL A 45 -0.42 21.85 -5.17
C VAL A 45 -0.58 21.97 -3.67
N ILE A 46 0.48 21.67 -2.94
CA ILE A 46 0.52 21.77 -1.48
C ILE A 46 1.54 22.82 -1.08
N GLY A 47 1.09 23.89 -0.43
CA GLY A 47 1.96 24.96 0.04
C GLY A 47 2.95 24.49 1.10
N ALA A 48 4.09 25.17 1.22
CA ALA A 48 5.21 24.76 2.08
C ALA A 48 4.85 24.67 3.58
N ASN A 49 3.92 25.49 4.04
CA ASN A 49 3.48 25.53 5.44
C ASN A 49 2.05 25.03 5.62
N PHE A 50 1.53 24.29 4.64
CA PHE A 50 0.19 23.72 4.73
C PHE A 50 0.14 22.67 5.85
N ALA A 51 -0.81 22.82 6.76
CA ALA A 51 -1.13 21.86 7.80
C ALA A 51 -2.61 21.52 7.72
N ASN A 52 -2.93 20.23 7.80
CA ASN A 52 -4.29 19.75 7.87
C ASN A 52 -4.57 19.25 9.29
N ASP A 53 -5.46 19.91 10.02
CA ASP A 53 -5.82 19.57 11.41
C ASP A 53 -6.48 18.17 11.51
N ASN A 54 -7.01 17.67 10.39
CA ASN A 54 -7.73 16.39 10.33
C ASN A 54 -6.92 15.25 9.71
N GLY A 55 -5.67 15.49 9.32
CA GLY A 55 -4.90 14.46 8.63
C GLY A 55 -3.42 14.77 8.45
N PHE A 56 -2.68 13.73 8.12
CA PHE A 56 -1.25 13.80 7.81
C PHE A 56 -1.05 14.34 6.37
N VAL A 57 -0.18 15.33 6.22
CA VAL A 57 0.26 15.85 4.92
C VAL A 57 1.65 15.29 4.62
N PRO A 58 1.78 14.28 3.76
CA PRO A 58 3.05 13.54 3.60
C PRO A 58 4.16 14.38 2.98
N GLN A 59 3.81 15.34 2.14
CA GLN A 59 4.78 16.18 1.42
C GLN A 59 4.26 17.60 1.21
N ALA A 60 4.40 18.44 2.21
CA ALA A 60 4.16 19.89 2.04
C ALA A 60 5.24 20.51 1.13
N GLY A 61 4.88 21.59 0.45
CA GLY A 61 5.79 22.31 -0.45
C GLY A 61 5.99 21.64 -1.81
N THR A 62 4.97 20.93 -2.32
CA THR A 62 5.07 20.15 -3.56
C THR A 62 3.96 20.46 -4.58
N ILE A 63 4.29 20.20 -5.82
CA ILE A 63 3.37 20.12 -6.96
C ILE A 63 3.39 18.68 -7.45
N LYS A 64 2.25 18.02 -7.48
CA LYS A 64 2.06 16.67 -8.00
C LYS A 64 1.21 16.75 -9.25
N SER A 65 1.62 16.07 -10.32
CA SER A 65 0.85 15.92 -11.55
C SER A 65 0.78 14.44 -11.94
N ASP A 66 -0.42 13.99 -12.26
CA ASP A 66 -0.71 12.64 -12.74
C ASP A 66 -1.47 12.71 -14.06
N LEU A 67 -1.10 11.84 -14.98
CA LEU A 67 -1.82 11.61 -16.22
C LEU A 67 -1.92 10.11 -16.47
N GLU A 68 -3.14 9.61 -16.61
CA GLU A 68 -3.43 8.24 -16.98
C GLU A 68 -4.18 8.23 -18.33
N LEU A 69 -3.64 7.49 -19.28
CA LEU A 69 -4.24 7.25 -20.59
C LEU A 69 -4.53 5.76 -20.72
N ASN A 70 -5.79 5.39 -20.79
CA ASN A 70 -6.23 4.00 -20.87
C ASN A 70 -7.07 3.82 -22.14
N ARG A 71 -6.67 2.87 -22.98
CA ARG A 71 -7.43 2.46 -24.15
C ARG A 71 -8.02 1.08 -23.93
N ARG A 72 -9.35 0.99 -23.94
CA ARG A 72 -10.07 -0.27 -23.88
C ARG A 72 -9.97 -0.99 -25.22
N THR A 73 -9.68 -2.27 -25.19
CA THR A 73 -9.53 -3.10 -26.39
C THR A 73 -10.55 -4.25 -26.42
N GLY A 74 -11.47 -4.27 -25.45
CA GLY A 74 -12.58 -5.22 -25.36
C GLY A 74 -12.17 -6.62 -24.89
N ALA A 75 -13.06 -7.57 -25.05
CA ALA A 75 -12.85 -8.96 -24.66
C ALA A 75 -11.76 -9.63 -25.49
N ARG A 76 -10.96 -10.49 -24.84
CA ARG A 76 -9.87 -11.24 -25.45
C ARG A 76 -9.78 -12.64 -24.87
N ASP A 77 -9.56 -13.62 -25.73
CA ASP A 77 -9.12 -14.94 -25.34
C ASP A 77 -7.59 -14.89 -25.15
N LEU A 78 -7.14 -15.12 -23.91
CA LEU A 78 -5.73 -15.17 -23.54
C LEU A 78 -5.21 -16.63 -23.40
N GLY A 79 -5.97 -17.61 -23.89
CA GLY A 79 -5.62 -19.02 -23.94
C GLY A 79 -5.81 -19.77 -22.62
N LEU A 80 -5.37 -19.24 -21.49
CA LEU A 80 -5.56 -19.83 -20.16
C LEU A 80 -6.87 -19.37 -19.50
N PHE A 81 -7.40 -18.24 -19.92
CA PHE A 81 -8.64 -17.63 -19.43
C PHE A 81 -9.16 -16.61 -20.43
N GLU A 82 -10.46 -16.39 -20.41
CA GLU A 82 -11.13 -15.36 -21.18
C GLU A 82 -11.19 -14.07 -20.36
N ALA A 83 -10.57 -13.02 -20.90
CA ALA A 83 -10.71 -11.67 -20.37
C ALA A 83 -11.94 -11.00 -21.00
N TYR A 84 -12.88 -10.53 -20.20
CA TYR A 84 -14.05 -9.82 -20.69
C TYR A 84 -13.73 -8.35 -21.02
N GLU A 85 -12.64 -7.81 -20.53
CA GLU A 85 -12.13 -6.50 -20.88
C GLU A 85 -10.60 -6.45 -20.76
N THR A 86 -9.95 -5.83 -21.75
CA THR A 86 -8.50 -5.57 -21.72
C THR A 86 -8.24 -4.10 -22.00
N GLU A 87 -7.26 -3.50 -21.34
CA GLU A 87 -6.90 -2.10 -21.48
C GLU A 87 -5.38 -1.97 -21.67
N LEU A 88 -4.99 -1.12 -22.62
CA LEU A 88 -3.62 -0.62 -22.71
C LEU A 88 -3.51 0.64 -21.85
N HIS A 89 -2.48 0.69 -21.02
CA HIS A 89 -2.28 1.74 -20.03
C HIS A 89 -0.98 2.49 -20.29
N LEU A 90 -1.03 3.81 -20.15
CA LEU A 90 0.15 4.67 -20.05
C LEU A 90 -0.06 5.64 -18.89
N GLY A 91 0.73 5.47 -17.84
CA GLY A 91 0.76 6.36 -16.69
C GLY A 91 1.97 7.29 -16.73
N LEU A 92 1.76 8.56 -16.41
CA LEU A 92 2.80 9.55 -16.15
C LEU A 92 2.55 10.20 -14.82
N HIS A 93 3.61 10.38 -14.06
CA HIS A 93 3.54 10.99 -12.75
C HIS A 93 4.77 11.85 -12.51
N GLU A 94 4.59 12.99 -11.89
CA GLU A 94 5.71 13.82 -11.44
C GLU A 94 5.36 14.52 -10.13
N ILE A 95 6.31 14.47 -9.19
CA ILE A 95 6.30 15.31 -7.98
C ILE A 95 7.50 16.25 -8.07
N ARG A 96 7.24 17.55 -7.93
CA ARG A 96 8.27 18.59 -7.82
C ARG A 96 8.10 19.37 -6.53
N THR A 97 9.19 19.94 -6.03
CA THR A 97 9.12 20.98 -5.00
C THR A 97 8.53 22.26 -5.59
N LEU A 98 8.11 23.21 -4.75
CA LEU A 98 7.71 24.56 -5.22
C LEU A 98 8.87 25.34 -5.86
N SER A 99 10.14 24.94 -5.62
CA SER A 99 11.32 25.43 -6.33
C SER A 99 11.59 24.69 -7.64
N HIS A 100 10.65 23.89 -8.11
CA HIS A 100 10.70 23.10 -9.36
C HIS A 100 11.74 21.98 -9.41
N GLU A 101 12.30 21.57 -8.27
CA GLU A 101 13.14 20.39 -8.23
C GLU A 101 12.31 19.11 -8.31
N THR A 102 12.64 18.20 -9.23
CA THR A 102 11.98 16.90 -9.32
C THR A 102 12.34 16.03 -8.13
N VAL A 103 11.34 15.58 -7.38
CA VAL A 103 11.45 14.61 -6.28
C VAL A 103 11.27 13.20 -6.80
N GLN A 104 10.24 13.01 -7.62
CA GLN A 104 9.90 11.74 -8.24
C GLN A 104 9.26 11.99 -9.60
N ARG A 105 9.55 11.10 -10.55
CA ARG A 105 8.79 11.02 -11.80
C ARG A 105 8.84 9.61 -12.37
N TRP A 106 7.77 9.22 -13.06
CA TRP A 106 7.76 7.96 -13.78
C TRP A 106 6.90 8.04 -15.04
N LEU A 107 7.23 7.18 -15.98
CA LEU A 107 6.47 6.85 -17.17
C LEU A 107 6.29 5.34 -17.17
N ARG A 108 5.03 4.87 -17.16
CA ARG A 108 4.69 3.45 -17.00
C ARG A 108 3.72 2.99 -18.09
N PRO A 109 4.21 2.52 -19.25
CA PRO A 109 3.42 1.75 -20.19
C PRO A 109 3.07 0.39 -19.60
N GLY A 110 1.86 -0.06 -19.83
CA GLY A 110 1.39 -1.33 -19.29
C GLY A 110 0.08 -1.77 -19.91
N PHE A 111 -0.50 -2.79 -19.30
CA PHE A 111 -1.81 -3.30 -19.66
C PHE A 111 -2.54 -3.82 -18.42
N TRP A 112 -3.86 -3.80 -18.50
CA TRP A 112 -4.75 -4.39 -17.52
C TRP A 112 -5.71 -5.33 -18.21
N PHE A 113 -6.20 -6.32 -17.50
CA PHE A 113 -7.34 -7.10 -17.95
C PHE A 113 -8.23 -7.52 -16.78
N TYR A 114 -9.49 -7.75 -17.10
CA TYR A 114 -10.52 -8.21 -16.17
C TYR A 114 -11.09 -9.52 -16.69
N ALA A 115 -11.20 -10.51 -15.80
CA ALA A 115 -11.68 -11.84 -16.12
C ALA A 115 -12.72 -12.30 -15.10
N GLY A 116 -13.26 -13.50 -15.30
CA GLY A 116 -14.21 -14.11 -14.37
C GLY A 116 -13.69 -14.16 -12.92
N ARG A 117 -14.60 -14.37 -11.97
CA ARG A 117 -14.30 -14.41 -10.53
C ARG A 117 -13.69 -13.11 -9.99
N GLN A 118 -14.14 -11.98 -10.53
CA GLN A 118 -13.63 -10.65 -10.17
C GLN A 118 -12.10 -10.55 -10.30
N THR A 119 -11.53 -11.29 -11.25
CA THR A 119 -10.08 -11.27 -11.46
C THR A 119 -9.68 -9.99 -12.18
N ARG A 120 -8.74 -9.27 -11.59
CA ARG A 120 -8.04 -8.14 -12.21
C ARG A 120 -6.56 -8.46 -12.22
N TYR A 121 -5.92 -8.23 -13.34
CA TYR A 121 -4.48 -8.31 -13.49
C TYR A 121 -3.96 -7.03 -14.13
N ALA A 122 -2.81 -6.54 -13.67
CA ALA A 122 -2.11 -5.43 -14.27
C ALA A 122 -0.61 -5.73 -14.34
N ALA A 123 0.03 -5.28 -15.40
CA ALA A 123 1.48 -5.26 -15.50
C ALA A 123 1.93 -4.01 -16.25
N ASP A 124 2.97 -3.37 -15.73
CA ASP A 124 3.61 -2.23 -16.36
C ASP A 124 5.13 -2.28 -16.17
N PHE A 125 5.82 -1.47 -16.97
CA PHE A 125 7.25 -1.26 -16.83
C PHE A 125 7.52 0.22 -16.57
N GLY A 126 8.07 0.52 -15.40
CA GLY A 126 8.38 1.87 -14.96
C GLY A 126 9.74 2.37 -15.42
N PHE A 127 9.77 3.52 -16.12
CA PHE A 127 10.96 4.33 -16.32
C PHE A 127 11.05 5.36 -15.20
N ASP A 128 11.25 4.86 -13.98
CA ASP A 128 11.13 5.64 -12.76
C ASP A 128 12.42 6.39 -12.44
N ARG A 129 12.26 7.60 -11.87
CA ARG A 129 13.34 8.38 -11.26
C ARG A 129 12.85 8.85 -9.89
N GLN A 130 13.72 8.74 -8.90
CA GLN A 130 13.40 9.07 -7.53
C GLN A 130 14.60 9.70 -6.83
N ARG A 131 14.32 10.67 -5.95
CA ARG A 131 15.26 11.31 -5.03
C ARG A 131 14.98 10.83 -3.62
N GLY A 132 15.97 10.34 -2.91
CA GLY A 132 15.77 9.81 -1.56
C GLY A 132 15.50 10.90 -0.52
N ARG A 133 16.14 12.07 -0.69
CA ARG A 133 16.02 13.21 0.21
C ARG A 133 16.30 14.52 -0.52
N ALA A 134 15.92 15.65 0.08
CA ALA A 134 16.21 16.97 -0.47
C ALA A 134 17.73 17.15 -0.70
N GLY A 135 18.10 17.68 -1.87
CA GLY A 135 19.50 17.89 -2.26
C GLY A 135 20.26 16.64 -2.70
N ALA A 136 19.70 15.42 -2.56
CA ALA A 136 20.30 14.19 -3.07
C ALA A 136 20.16 14.07 -4.59
N ALA A 137 20.87 13.12 -5.21
CA ALA A 137 20.77 12.87 -6.65
C ALA A 137 19.39 12.33 -7.06
N LEU A 138 18.97 12.62 -8.28
CA LEU A 138 17.76 12.02 -8.89
C LEU A 138 18.16 10.70 -9.57
N HIS A 139 17.94 9.59 -8.88
CA HIS A 139 18.33 8.26 -9.32
C HIS A 139 17.37 7.68 -10.36
N LYS A 140 17.88 6.89 -11.31
CA LYS A 140 17.08 6.07 -12.22
C LYS A 140 16.82 4.72 -11.57
N VAL A 141 15.56 4.38 -11.38
CA VAL A 141 15.11 3.14 -10.72
C VAL A 141 14.05 2.39 -11.57
N PRO A 142 14.41 1.98 -12.81
CA PRO A 142 13.47 1.26 -13.66
C PRO A 142 13.09 -0.07 -13.03
N ALA A 143 11.78 -0.40 -13.08
CA ALA A 143 11.25 -1.62 -12.51
C ALA A 143 10.04 -2.12 -13.29
N ALA A 144 9.82 -3.44 -13.27
CA ALA A 144 8.58 -4.07 -13.70
C ALA A 144 7.65 -4.17 -12.50
N HIS A 145 6.39 -3.83 -12.69
CA HIS A 145 5.33 -3.93 -11.69
C HIS A 145 4.27 -4.89 -12.19
N MET A 146 3.81 -5.76 -11.32
CA MET A 146 2.72 -6.71 -11.59
C MET A 146 1.78 -6.72 -10.40
N SER A 147 0.49 -6.74 -10.66
CA SER A 147 -0.52 -6.92 -9.62
C SER A 147 -1.62 -7.83 -10.09
N PHE A 148 -2.18 -8.59 -9.18
CA PHE A 148 -3.40 -9.35 -9.40
C PHE A 148 -4.31 -9.29 -8.18
N GLU A 149 -5.61 -9.37 -8.43
CA GLU A 149 -6.63 -9.53 -7.42
C GLU A 149 -7.73 -10.43 -7.96
N SER A 150 -8.26 -11.34 -7.14
CA SER A 150 -9.30 -12.28 -7.54
C SER A 150 -10.13 -12.71 -6.35
N THR A 151 -11.37 -13.17 -6.64
CA THR A 151 -12.25 -13.90 -5.72
C THR A 151 -12.40 -15.35 -6.22
N PRO A 152 -11.40 -16.24 -5.99
CA PRO A 152 -11.33 -17.52 -6.67
C PRO A 152 -12.45 -18.48 -6.34
N SER A 153 -12.98 -18.46 -5.10
CA SER A 153 -14.02 -19.36 -4.64
C SER A 153 -14.76 -18.80 -3.42
N SER A 154 -15.80 -19.50 -2.98
CA SER A 154 -16.57 -19.14 -1.77
C SER A 154 -15.77 -19.26 -0.47
N TRP A 155 -14.72 -20.08 -0.45
CA TRP A 155 -13.84 -20.26 0.70
C TRP A 155 -12.53 -19.44 0.62
N LEU A 156 -12.04 -19.13 -0.59
CA LEU A 156 -10.94 -18.17 -0.81
C LEU A 156 -11.56 -16.88 -1.38
N VAL A 157 -12.01 -16.02 -0.50
CA VAL A 157 -12.85 -14.84 -0.84
C VAL A 157 -12.05 -13.67 -1.39
N LYS A 158 -10.73 -13.69 -1.20
CA LYS A 158 -9.79 -12.73 -1.78
C LYS A 158 -8.41 -13.35 -1.92
N LEU A 159 -7.81 -13.17 -3.06
CA LEU A 159 -6.40 -13.40 -3.30
C LEU A 159 -5.83 -12.18 -4.02
N LYS A 160 -4.84 -11.52 -3.43
CA LYS A 160 -4.19 -10.34 -4.00
C LYS A 160 -2.67 -10.54 -3.97
N GLY A 161 -1.99 -10.08 -5.00
CA GLY A 161 -0.54 -10.04 -5.05
C GLY A 161 -0.04 -8.80 -5.79
N GLU A 162 1.05 -8.25 -5.30
CA GLU A 162 1.79 -7.16 -5.93
C GLU A 162 3.27 -7.51 -5.95
N LEU A 163 3.91 -7.38 -7.10
CA LEU A 163 5.33 -7.66 -7.31
C LEU A 163 5.98 -6.49 -8.03
N THR A 164 7.06 -5.99 -7.47
CA THR A 164 7.95 -5.05 -8.15
C THR A 164 9.32 -5.67 -8.26
N LEU A 165 9.90 -5.66 -9.45
CA LEU A 165 11.25 -6.19 -9.71
C LEU A 165 12.04 -5.21 -10.56
N GLY A 166 13.25 -4.86 -10.13
CA GLY A 166 14.09 -3.96 -10.91
C GLY A 166 15.19 -3.30 -10.09
N ARG A 167 15.41 -2.01 -10.36
CA ARG A 167 16.30 -1.20 -9.55
C ARG A 167 15.52 -0.51 -8.45
N GLN A 168 16.03 -0.52 -7.24
CA GLN A 168 15.42 0.08 -6.06
C GLN A 168 16.39 1.08 -5.43
N LEU A 169 15.84 2.17 -4.92
CA LEU A 169 16.59 3.15 -4.16
C LEU A 169 16.62 2.74 -2.68
N ASP A 170 17.81 2.54 -2.14
CA ASP A 170 18.05 2.55 -0.71
C ASP A 170 18.12 4.02 -0.28
N VAL A 171 17.03 4.53 0.29
CA VAL A 171 16.87 5.95 0.65
C VAL A 171 17.87 6.37 1.72
N GLU A 172 18.17 5.49 2.68
CA GLU A 172 19.08 5.77 3.78
C GLU A 172 20.53 5.91 3.29
N ALA A 173 20.97 4.99 2.44
CA ALA A 173 22.29 5.01 1.84
C ALA A 173 22.42 5.96 0.64
N ASP A 174 21.30 6.48 0.10
CA ASP A 174 21.20 7.23 -1.16
C ASP A 174 21.85 6.48 -2.35
N GLN A 175 21.64 5.16 -2.41
CA GLN A 175 22.25 4.24 -3.35
C GLN A 175 21.19 3.41 -4.09
N VAL A 176 21.46 3.05 -5.33
CA VAL A 176 20.59 2.22 -6.14
C VAL A 176 21.16 0.82 -6.30
N GLY A 177 20.38 -0.17 -5.87
CA GLY A 177 20.67 -1.59 -6.01
C GLY A 177 19.68 -2.33 -6.92
N ARG A 178 19.91 -3.64 -7.10
CA ARG A 178 18.92 -4.55 -7.67
C ARG A 178 18.01 -5.02 -6.55
N GLY A 179 16.72 -4.97 -6.78
CA GLY A 179 15.79 -5.33 -5.71
C GLY A 179 14.37 -5.48 -6.18
N GLY A 180 13.48 -5.45 -5.23
CA GLY A 180 12.04 -5.51 -5.46
C GLY A 180 11.26 -5.53 -4.18
N SER A 181 9.95 -5.64 -4.35
CA SER A 181 9.01 -5.88 -3.28
C SER A 181 7.98 -6.91 -3.73
N LEU A 182 7.53 -7.71 -2.78
CA LEU A 182 6.44 -8.66 -2.96
C LEU A 182 5.46 -8.51 -1.81
N GLU A 183 4.18 -8.34 -2.14
CA GLU A 183 3.08 -8.35 -1.19
C GLU A 183 2.07 -9.42 -1.62
N LEU A 184 1.62 -10.25 -0.67
CA LEU A 184 0.58 -11.24 -0.88
C LEU A 184 -0.47 -11.13 0.22
N GLU A 185 -1.74 -11.22 -0.17
CA GLU A 185 -2.89 -11.25 0.74
C GLU A 185 -3.82 -12.40 0.33
N ALA A 186 -4.24 -13.20 1.32
CA ALA A 186 -5.25 -14.24 1.13
C ALA A 186 -6.26 -14.20 2.28
N ASN A 187 -7.54 -14.06 1.93
CA ASN A 187 -8.65 -14.06 2.89
C ASN A 187 -9.50 -15.31 2.65
N LEU A 188 -9.58 -16.10 3.68
CA LEU A 188 -10.29 -17.39 3.67
C LEU A 188 -11.52 -17.30 4.58
N ARG A 189 -12.60 -17.95 4.17
CA ARG A 189 -13.82 -18.07 4.97
C ARG A 189 -14.37 -19.48 4.88
N PHE A 190 -14.51 -20.13 6.03
CA PHE A 190 -15.02 -21.49 6.13
C PHE A 190 -16.28 -21.52 6.97
N PRO A 191 -17.46 -21.91 6.42
CA PRO A 191 -18.60 -22.26 7.24
C PRO A 191 -18.28 -23.55 7.98
N LEU A 192 -18.63 -23.60 9.27
CA LEU A 192 -18.41 -24.75 10.15
C LEU A 192 -19.75 -25.31 10.62
N PRO A 193 -19.82 -26.58 11.06
CA PRO A 193 -21.02 -27.15 11.65
C PRO A 193 -21.51 -26.34 12.86
N GLY A 194 -22.82 -26.37 13.10
CA GLY A 194 -23.45 -25.63 14.20
C GLY A 194 -23.63 -24.12 13.96
N GLY A 195 -23.48 -23.65 12.72
CA GLY A 195 -23.64 -22.24 12.37
C GLY A 195 -22.41 -21.37 12.71
N TRP A 196 -21.30 -21.99 13.02
CA TRP A 196 -20.03 -21.31 13.25
C TRP A 196 -19.38 -20.92 11.91
N SER A 197 -18.48 -19.95 11.94
CA SER A 197 -17.64 -19.62 10.80
C SER A 197 -16.22 -19.26 11.23
N LEU A 198 -15.25 -19.65 10.41
CA LEU A 198 -13.83 -19.30 10.58
C LEU A 198 -13.41 -18.38 9.44
N GLU A 199 -12.91 -17.22 9.78
CA GLU A 199 -12.23 -16.31 8.87
C GLU A 199 -10.72 -16.36 9.15
N SER A 200 -9.91 -16.35 8.10
CA SER A 200 -8.46 -16.44 8.22
C SER A 200 -7.81 -15.52 7.19
N ASP A 201 -7.22 -14.43 7.67
CA ASP A 201 -6.57 -13.42 6.86
C ASP A 201 -5.05 -13.58 6.96
N HIS A 202 -4.40 -13.70 5.81
CA HIS A 202 -2.96 -13.83 5.69
C HIS A 202 -2.43 -12.65 4.89
N ARG A 203 -1.38 -12.01 5.42
CA ARG A 203 -0.61 -10.99 4.70
C ARG A 203 0.86 -11.30 4.83
N TRP A 204 1.56 -11.24 3.72
CA TRP A 204 2.99 -11.40 3.64
C TRP A 204 3.58 -10.32 2.75
N ASN A 205 4.62 -9.66 3.22
CA ASN A 205 5.35 -8.65 2.49
C ASN A 205 6.85 -8.89 2.60
N ARG A 206 7.56 -8.55 1.55
CA ARG A 206 9.02 -8.53 1.53
C ARG A 206 9.49 -7.44 0.59
N ALA A 207 10.48 -6.65 1.05
CA ALA A 207 11.23 -5.71 0.23
C ALA A 207 12.72 -5.99 0.38
N TRP A 208 13.49 -5.79 -0.68
CA TRP A 208 14.93 -6.00 -0.63
C TRP A 208 15.64 -5.11 -1.64
N VAL A 209 16.86 -4.70 -1.29
CA VAL A 209 17.79 -4.01 -2.18
C VAL A 209 19.14 -4.66 -2.02
N LYS A 210 19.72 -5.13 -3.13
CA LYS A 210 21.05 -5.77 -3.20
C LYS A 210 22.03 -4.91 -3.96
N HIS A 211 23.18 -4.66 -3.37
CA HIS A 211 24.27 -3.92 -3.95
C HIS A 211 25.44 -4.86 -4.27
N ARG A 212 26.17 -4.61 -5.36
CA ARG A 212 27.32 -5.46 -5.72
C ARG A 212 28.52 -5.31 -4.76
N ALA A 213 28.68 -4.14 -4.15
CA ALA A 213 29.84 -3.79 -3.35
C ALA A 213 29.44 -3.01 -2.07
N LEU A 214 28.19 -3.02 -1.69
CA LEU A 214 27.64 -2.28 -0.57
C LEU A 214 26.73 -3.20 0.25
N GLN A 215 26.31 -2.69 1.41
CA GLN A 215 25.39 -3.40 2.31
C GLN A 215 24.05 -3.68 1.65
N ASP A 216 23.58 -4.92 1.76
CA ASP A 216 22.23 -5.29 1.36
C ASP A 216 21.23 -4.91 2.44
N PHE A 217 20.04 -4.50 2.01
CA PHE A 217 18.92 -4.23 2.88
C PHE A 217 17.78 -5.21 2.59
N SER A 218 17.13 -5.71 3.63
CA SER A 218 15.89 -6.46 3.49
C SER A 218 14.90 -6.17 4.61
N ASP A 219 13.63 -6.09 4.25
CA ASP A 219 12.49 -5.97 5.14
C ASP A 219 11.47 -7.05 4.80
N ALA A 220 10.95 -7.75 5.81
CA ALA A 220 9.98 -8.80 5.64
C ALA A 220 8.95 -8.79 6.77
N GLY A 221 7.70 -9.02 6.42
CA GLY A 221 6.61 -9.11 7.38
C GLY A 221 5.66 -10.25 7.04
N TRP A 222 5.14 -10.88 8.07
CA TRP A 222 4.04 -11.83 7.97
C TRP A 222 3.05 -11.57 9.09
N ARG A 223 1.78 -11.50 8.72
CA ARG A 223 0.66 -11.33 9.65
C ARG A 223 -0.44 -12.33 9.32
N TRP A 224 -0.89 -13.01 10.34
CA TRP A 224 -2.07 -13.86 10.30
C TRP A 224 -3.10 -13.38 11.31
N VAL A 225 -4.37 -13.35 10.89
CA VAL A 225 -5.51 -13.05 11.74
C VAL A 225 -6.55 -14.15 11.54
N GLY A 226 -6.76 -14.98 12.56
CA GLY A 226 -7.84 -15.96 12.59
C GLY A 226 -9.00 -15.42 13.43
N THR A 227 -10.23 -15.50 12.94
CA THR A 227 -11.43 -15.11 13.69
C THR A 227 -12.45 -16.24 13.63
N LEU A 228 -12.73 -16.85 14.76
CA LEU A 228 -13.77 -17.85 14.93
C LEU A 228 -15.04 -17.16 15.44
N HIS A 229 -16.10 -17.18 14.66
CA HIS A 229 -17.44 -16.72 15.05
C HIS A 229 -18.23 -17.93 15.54
N ALA A 230 -18.44 -18.03 16.85
CA ALA A 230 -19.24 -19.09 17.46
C ALA A 230 -20.74 -18.76 17.37
N THR A 231 -21.08 -17.48 17.42
CA THR A 231 -22.42 -16.93 17.20
C THR A 231 -22.30 -15.57 16.50
N PRO A 232 -23.38 -14.96 16.01
CA PRO A 232 -23.35 -13.57 15.51
C PRO A 232 -22.88 -12.54 16.57
N ARG A 233 -22.84 -12.94 17.84
CA ARG A 233 -22.48 -12.06 18.96
C ARG A 233 -21.13 -12.38 19.58
N ASP A 234 -20.64 -13.61 19.40
CA ASP A 234 -19.41 -14.10 20.05
C ASP A 234 -18.35 -14.43 19.03
N ALA A 235 -17.19 -13.81 19.17
CA ALA A 235 -16.03 -14.06 18.31
C ALA A 235 -14.75 -14.21 19.14
N LEU A 236 -13.91 -15.16 18.74
CA LEU A 236 -12.55 -15.34 19.23
C LEU A 236 -11.57 -15.00 18.11
N ARG A 237 -10.68 -14.05 18.36
CA ARG A 237 -9.71 -13.56 17.39
C ARG A 237 -8.29 -13.83 17.86
N VAL A 238 -7.50 -14.42 17.00
CA VAL A 238 -6.06 -14.63 17.20
C VAL A 238 -5.32 -13.77 16.18
N ILE A 239 -4.28 -13.07 16.61
CA ILE A 239 -3.37 -12.36 15.73
C ILE A 239 -1.95 -12.87 15.99
N VAL A 240 -1.23 -13.21 14.93
CA VAL A 240 0.20 -13.50 14.96
C VAL A 240 0.86 -12.63 13.90
N GLN A 241 1.85 -11.84 14.32
CA GLN A 241 2.61 -10.98 13.42
C GLN A 241 4.09 -11.13 13.71
N ASN A 242 4.87 -11.27 12.65
CA ASN A 242 6.32 -11.23 12.71
C ASN A 242 6.82 -10.25 11.68
N THR A 243 7.73 -9.38 12.06
CA THR A 243 8.46 -8.50 11.13
C THR A 243 9.95 -8.64 11.38
N SER A 244 10.73 -8.53 10.32
CA SER A 244 12.19 -8.51 10.39
C SER A 244 12.71 -7.52 9.38
N SER A 245 13.57 -6.64 9.83
CA SER A 245 14.30 -5.69 8.99
C SER A 245 15.77 -5.82 9.30
N GLU A 246 16.60 -5.87 8.27
CA GLU A 246 18.03 -6.05 8.45
C GLU A 246 18.84 -5.30 7.38
N ARG A 247 19.99 -4.79 7.80
CA ARG A 247 21.06 -4.30 6.94
C ARG A 247 22.30 -5.11 7.24
N GLN A 248 22.81 -5.79 6.22
CA GLN A 248 23.96 -6.68 6.36
C GLN A 248 25.25 -5.90 6.62
N ASP A 249 26.14 -6.54 7.39
CA ASP A 249 27.49 -6.04 7.60
C ASP A 249 28.39 -6.43 6.43
N LEU A 250 28.60 -5.50 5.51
CA LEU A 250 29.51 -5.65 4.37
C LEU A 250 30.50 -4.47 4.32
N ALA A 251 31.76 -4.75 4.02
CA ALA A 251 32.77 -3.70 3.82
C ALA A 251 32.75 -3.21 2.36
N PRO A 252 32.95 -1.89 2.08
CA PRO A 252 33.02 -0.80 3.03
C PRO A 252 31.67 -0.47 3.65
N GLN A 253 31.64 -0.25 4.95
CA GLN A 253 30.43 0.13 5.67
C GLN A 253 30.09 1.59 5.40
N LEU A 254 28.94 1.83 4.77
CA LEU A 254 28.36 3.18 4.62
C LEU A 254 27.47 3.56 5.81
N LEU A 255 26.83 2.56 6.39
CA LEU A 255 25.90 2.69 7.51
C LEU A 255 26.18 1.58 8.52
N GLU A 256 25.83 1.80 9.76
CA GLU A 256 25.90 0.77 10.80
C GLU A 256 25.01 -0.42 10.45
N PRO A 257 25.52 -1.66 10.53
CA PRO A 257 24.69 -2.84 10.34
C PRO A 257 23.68 -2.96 11.47
N TRP A 258 22.48 -3.36 11.15
CA TRP A 258 21.45 -3.54 12.16
C TRP A 258 20.49 -4.67 11.77
N SER A 259 19.85 -5.26 12.77
CA SER A 259 18.80 -6.25 12.61
C SER A 259 17.74 -6.05 13.67
N GLU A 260 16.53 -5.85 13.24
CA GLU A 260 15.37 -5.75 14.11
C GLU A 260 14.41 -6.89 13.83
N ARG A 261 13.87 -7.49 14.87
CA ARG A 261 12.83 -8.51 14.78
C ARG A 261 11.75 -8.20 15.80
N TYR A 262 10.53 -8.09 15.32
CA TYR A 262 9.36 -7.87 16.15
C TYR A 262 8.39 -9.04 16.01
N ARG A 263 7.87 -9.50 17.14
CA ARG A 263 6.84 -10.55 17.21
C ARG A 263 5.69 -10.07 18.08
N HIS A 264 4.50 -10.10 17.51
CA HIS A 264 3.26 -9.79 18.20
C HIS A 264 2.34 -11.00 18.18
N ARG A 265 1.77 -11.35 19.32
CA ARG A 265 0.72 -12.36 19.46
C ARG A 265 -0.40 -11.80 20.32
N SER A 266 -1.62 -11.94 19.87
CA SER A 266 -2.78 -11.57 20.67
C SER A 266 -3.92 -12.56 20.53
N LEU A 267 -4.64 -12.74 21.61
CA LEU A 267 -5.87 -13.48 21.71
C LEU A 267 -6.94 -12.53 22.25
N LEU A 268 -8.04 -12.37 21.53
CA LEU A 268 -9.11 -11.46 21.89
C LEU A 268 -10.46 -12.19 21.78
N TYR A 269 -11.17 -12.27 22.87
CA TYR A 269 -12.58 -12.63 22.87
C TYR A 269 -13.45 -11.36 22.82
N LYS A 270 -14.46 -11.36 21.95
CA LYS A 270 -15.40 -10.26 21.77
C LYS A 270 -16.81 -10.79 21.90
N ARG A 271 -17.64 -10.11 22.71
CA ARG A 271 -19.08 -10.35 22.81
C ARG A 271 -19.86 -9.07 22.57
N SER A 272 -20.76 -9.10 21.59
CA SER A 272 -21.74 -8.03 21.33
C SER A 272 -23.05 -8.38 22.04
N THR A 273 -23.42 -7.64 23.09
CA THR A 273 -24.64 -7.91 23.84
C THR A 273 -25.86 -7.25 23.23
N ARG A 274 -25.69 -6.10 22.57
CA ARG A 274 -26.68 -5.36 21.77
C ARG A 274 -25.93 -4.67 20.62
N HIS A 275 -26.66 -3.98 19.74
CA HIS A 275 -26.05 -3.24 18.62
C HIS A 275 -25.03 -2.18 19.06
N ASP A 276 -25.20 -1.66 20.29
CA ASP A 276 -24.43 -0.56 20.87
C ASP A 276 -23.45 -0.98 21.99
N ARG A 277 -23.41 -2.27 22.35
CA ARG A 277 -22.60 -2.74 23.49
C ARG A 277 -21.69 -3.88 23.12
N VAL A 278 -20.39 -3.64 23.28
CA VAL A 278 -19.35 -4.62 23.01
C VAL A 278 -18.42 -4.75 24.23
N VAL A 279 -18.24 -5.97 24.69
CA VAL A 279 -17.21 -6.31 25.69
C VAL A 279 -16.12 -7.10 25.00
N SER A 280 -14.88 -6.73 25.22
CA SER A 280 -13.72 -7.45 24.72
C SER A 280 -12.72 -7.71 25.83
N VAL A 281 -12.23 -8.94 25.90
CA VAL A 281 -11.16 -9.37 26.81
C VAL A 281 -10.04 -9.96 25.98
N GLY A 282 -8.82 -9.53 26.22
CA GLY A 282 -7.69 -10.00 25.42
C GLY A 282 -6.39 -10.06 26.19
N ALA A 283 -5.49 -10.90 25.67
CA ALA A 283 -4.11 -11.01 26.12
C ALA A 283 -3.18 -10.75 24.93
N THR A 284 -2.10 -10.02 25.17
CA THR A 284 -1.08 -9.71 24.16
C THR A 284 0.30 -10.10 24.68
N THR A 285 1.17 -10.49 23.76
CA THR A 285 2.60 -10.68 24.02
C THR A 285 3.37 -10.06 22.87
N ASP A 286 4.28 -9.16 23.22
CA ASP A 286 5.18 -8.49 22.30
C ASP A 286 6.61 -8.84 22.65
N ALA A 287 7.43 -9.15 21.64
CA ALA A 287 8.86 -9.38 21.79
C ALA A 287 9.59 -8.61 20.70
N ASN A 288 10.54 -7.78 21.11
CA ASN A 288 11.46 -7.10 20.22
C ASN A 288 12.84 -7.75 20.35
N GLY A 289 13.41 -8.23 19.23
CA GLY A 289 14.71 -8.91 19.23
C GLY A 289 15.90 -8.00 19.54
N ALA A 290 15.73 -6.67 19.47
CA ALA A 290 16.77 -5.70 19.84
C ALA A 290 16.84 -5.43 21.36
N LEU A 291 15.79 -5.74 22.11
CA LEU A 291 15.72 -5.57 23.56
C LEU A 291 15.45 -6.92 24.24
N PRO A 292 16.25 -7.32 25.23
CA PRO A 292 15.97 -8.55 26.00
C PRO A 292 14.69 -8.34 26.82
N GLY A 293 13.62 -9.00 26.41
CA GLY A 293 12.35 -9.00 27.14
C GLY A 293 11.13 -9.13 26.23
N SER A 294 10.09 -9.73 26.79
CA SER A 294 8.75 -9.73 26.19
C SER A 294 7.83 -8.93 27.10
N SER A 295 7.05 -8.02 26.52
CA SER A 295 5.95 -7.39 27.25
C SER A 295 4.71 -8.27 27.16
N LYS A 296 3.97 -8.37 28.25
CA LYS A 296 2.69 -9.08 28.32
C LYS A 296 1.61 -8.09 28.78
N GLY A 297 0.51 -8.06 28.10
CA GLY A 297 -0.62 -7.18 28.42
C GLY A 297 -1.93 -7.94 28.55
N LEU A 298 -2.76 -7.52 29.50
CA LEU A 298 -4.17 -7.89 29.57
C LEU A 298 -4.99 -6.65 29.24
N THR A 299 -6.00 -6.80 28.39
CA THR A 299 -6.87 -5.71 27.98
C THR A 299 -8.31 -6.09 28.25
N LEU A 300 -9.03 -5.22 28.96
CA LEU A 300 -10.46 -5.23 29.04
C LEU A 300 -10.98 -3.94 28.39
N LYS A 301 -11.80 -4.08 27.35
CA LYS A 301 -12.45 -2.94 26.69
C LYS A 301 -13.96 -3.12 26.73
N VAL A 302 -14.65 -2.13 27.25
CA VAL A 302 -16.11 -2.02 27.20
C VAL A 302 -16.45 -0.82 26.35
N GLN A 303 -17.21 -1.02 25.30
CA GLN A 303 -17.66 0.03 24.40
C GLN A 303 -19.19 0.11 24.44
N TRP A 304 -19.71 1.31 24.60
CA TRP A 304 -21.14 1.62 24.61
C TRP A 304 -21.36 2.67 23.52
N GLY A 305 -22.23 2.37 22.57
CA GLY A 305 -22.72 3.38 21.63
C GLY A 305 -23.74 4.27 22.36
N ILE A 306 -23.73 5.52 22.05
CA ILE A 306 -24.74 6.49 22.45
C ILE A 306 -25.79 6.54 21.34
#